data_e64936c236974aaa6edbbdbd3b98fd0b
#
_entry.id   e64936c236974aaa6edbbdbd3b98fd0b
#
_cell.length_a   1.000
_cell.length_b   1.000
_cell.length_c   1.000
_cell.angle_alpha   90.00
_cell.angle_beta   90.00
_cell.angle_gamma   90.00
#
_symmetry.space_group_name_H-M   'P 1'
#
loop_
_entity.id
_entity.type
_entity.pdbx_description
1 polymer ?
#
loop_
_entity_poly.entity_id
_entity_poly.type
_entity_poly.pdbx_seq_one_letter_code
_entity_poly.pdbx_strand_id
1 'polypeptide(L)'
;VQNNFALLDLAGVFYILNRAQIDRLLHGQGYFSLSYYKEKEGKLVIRRHLEAQAHGLDDKEVNILLFDFMKSTNTHVYTAVAFDPRPQPPEVLNLWRPHAVIPVPGCFALIEQFLLEIICDGDLSNYNYLVCYLAHMLQKPEEKPMVAVILLGGQGIGKGAFYTLIRV
;
A
#
# COMPACT_ATOMS: atom_id res chain seq x y z
N VAL A 1 -0.66 18.17 17.12
CA VAL A 1 -1.15 16.79 17.02
C VAL A 1 -1.78 16.57 15.66
N GLN A 2 -2.75 17.40 15.24
CA GLN A 2 -3.50 17.27 13.98
C GLN A 2 -2.62 17.24 12.72
N ASN A 3 -1.48 17.91 12.70
CA ASN A 3 -0.54 17.89 11.57
C ASN A 3 0.26 16.58 11.47
N ASN A 4 0.35 15.81 12.55
CA ASN A 4 1.20 14.63 12.65
C ASN A 4 0.42 13.31 12.67
N PHE A 5 -0.87 13.38 12.98
CA PHE A 5 -1.73 12.20 13.10
C PHE A 5 -3.07 12.39 12.39
N ALA A 6 -3.63 11.29 11.93
CA ALA A 6 -4.98 11.20 11.37
C ALA A 6 -5.75 10.07 12.05
N LEU A 7 -7.06 10.07 11.92
CA LEU A 7 -7.93 8.99 12.39
C LEU A 7 -8.38 8.13 11.21
N LEU A 8 -8.59 6.86 11.47
CA LEU A 8 -9.25 5.94 10.56
C LEU A 8 -10.39 5.27 11.33
N ASP A 9 -11.60 5.48 10.90
CA ASP A 9 -12.82 4.84 11.42
C ASP A 9 -13.23 3.71 10.49
N LEU A 10 -13.10 2.49 10.95
CA LEU A 10 -13.58 1.31 10.24
C LEU A 10 -14.72 0.67 11.04
N ALA A 11 -15.97 0.95 10.59
CA ALA A 11 -17.19 0.44 11.21
C ALA A 11 -17.29 0.71 12.72
N GLY A 12 -16.92 1.91 13.16
CA GLY A 12 -16.96 2.33 14.56
C GLY A 12 -15.73 1.94 15.39
N VAL A 13 -14.71 1.33 14.75
CA VAL A 13 -13.42 1.08 15.38
C VAL A 13 -12.42 2.13 14.93
N PHE A 14 -11.96 2.95 15.88
CA PHE A 14 -11.01 4.02 15.60
C PHE A 14 -9.57 3.54 15.68
N TYR A 15 -8.80 3.89 14.66
CA TYR A 15 -7.36 3.71 14.59
C TYR A 15 -6.67 5.07 14.44
N ILE A 16 -5.51 5.21 15.04
CA ILE A 16 -4.68 6.40 14.93
C ILE A 16 -3.54 6.08 13.96
N LEU A 17 -3.38 6.94 12.96
CA LEU A 17 -2.39 6.82 11.89
C LEU A 17 -1.36 7.94 12.01
N ASN A 18 -0.10 7.63 11.73
CA ASN A 18 0.96 8.64 11.62
C ASN A 18 0.97 9.23 10.21
N ARG A 19 0.72 10.53 10.07
CA ARG A 19 0.68 11.25 8.77
C ARG A 19 1.99 11.16 8.00
N ALA A 20 3.12 11.28 8.67
CA ALA A 20 4.42 11.18 8.00
C ALA A 20 4.66 9.77 7.41
N GLN A 21 4.05 8.73 7.97
CA GLN A 21 4.08 7.39 7.37
C GLN A 21 3.13 7.28 6.18
N ILE A 22 1.93 7.88 6.26
CA ILE A 22 0.99 7.96 5.14
C ILE A 22 1.67 8.69 3.97
N ASP A 23 2.26 9.86 4.22
CA ASP A 23 2.92 10.66 3.19
C ASP A 23 4.07 9.90 2.54
N ARG A 24 4.92 9.24 3.32
CA ARG A 24 6.00 8.39 2.79
C ARG A 24 5.47 7.23 1.96
N LEU A 25 4.40 6.59 2.42
CA LEU A 25 3.74 5.52 1.70
C LEU A 25 3.19 6.03 0.36
N LEU A 26 2.50 7.16 0.35
CA LEU A 26 1.90 7.77 -0.84
C LEU A 26 2.95 8.29 -1.83
N HIS A 27 4.14 8.71 -1.36
CA HIS A 27 5.22 9.20 -2.22
C HIS A 27 6.27 8.14 -2.58
N GLY A 28 6.04 6.88 -2.27
CA GLY A 28 6.93 5.79 -2.67
C GLY A 28 8.23 5.68 -1.89
N GLN A 29 8.31 6.34 -0.74
CA GLN A 29 9.50 6.32 0.11
C GLN A 29 9.36 5.25 1.20
N GLY A 30 10.07 4.12 1.04
CA GLY A 30 10.16 3.07 2.04
C GLY A 30 9.31 1.83 1.79
N TYR A 31 9.48 0.82 2.65
CA TYR A 31 8.71 -0.42 2.61
C TYR A 31 7.24 -0.18 3.01
N PHE A 32 6.33 -0.99 2.45
CA PHE A 32 4.90 -0.94 2.76
C PHE A 32 4.61 -1.34 4.21
N SER A 33 4.81 -0.44 5.16
CA SER A 33 4.28 -0.63 6.50
C SER A 33 3.61 0.66 6.98
N LEU A 34 2.28 0.64 6.98
CA LEU A 34 1.49 1.65 7.65
C LEU A 34 1.27 1.18 9.09
N SER A 35 1.91 1.85 10.05
CA SER A 35 1.62 1.59 11.46
C SER A 35 0.29 2.21 11.83
N TYR A 36 -0.63 1.38 12.28
CA TYR A 36 -1.90 1.81 12.83
C TYR A 36 -2.01 1.34 14.28
N TYR A 37 -2.62 2.15 15.10
CA TYR A 37 -2.76 1.89 16.53
C TYR A 37 -4.23 1.95 16.89
N LYS A 38 -4.73 0.96 17.64
CA LYS A 38 -6.04 1.07 18.27
C LYS A 38 -6.06 2.27 19.21
N GLU A 39 -7.23 2.81 19.48
CA GLU A 39 -7.40 4.06 20.22
C GLU A 39 -6.54 4.17 21.49
N LYS A 40 -6.54 3.12 22.33
CA LYS A 40 -5.75 3.12 23.58
C LYS A 40 -4.24 3.21 23.36
N GLU A 41 -3.72 2.42 22.42
CA GLU A 41 -2.29 2.40 22.07
C GLU A 41 -1.89 3.68 21.36
N GLY A 42 -2.75 4.16 20.44
CA GLY A 42 -2.52 5.38 19.68
C GLY A 42 -2.50 6.63 20.59
N LYS A 43 -3.34 6.71 21.60
CA LYS A 43 -3.28 7.76 22.62
C LYS A 43 -1.93 7.78 23.33
N LEU A 44 -1.35 6.61 23.63
CA LEU A 44 -0.01 6.52 24.23
C LEU A 44 1.08 7.02 23.28
N VAL A 45 0.98 6.70 21.98
CA VAL A 45 1.93 7.17 20.96
C VAL A 45 1.86 8.69 20.82
N ILE A 46 0.66 9.28 20.77
CA ILE A 46 0.47 10.73 20.73
C ILE A 46 1.02 11.38 22.00
N ARG A 47 0.75 10.80 23.18
CA ARG A 47 1.29 11.30 24.45
C ARG A 47 2.81 11.40 24.41
N ARG A 48 3.50 10.33 24.03
CA ARG A 48 4.98 10.32 23.91
C ARG A 48 5.49 11.34 22.89
N HIS A 49 4.74 11.54 21.81
CA HIS A 49 5.08 12.55 20.81
C HIS A 49 4.97 13.99 21.37
N LEU A 50 3.92 14.26 22.14
CA LEU A 50 3.74 15.57 22.80
C LEU A 50 4.80 15.80 23.85
N GLU A 51 5.12 14.83 24.69
CA GLU A 51 6.18 14.89 25.72
C GLU A 51 7.56 15.15 25.10
N ALA A 52 7.83 14.59 23.91
CA ALA A 52 9.08 14.80 23.20
C ALA A 52 9.21 16.19 22.55
N GLN A 53 8.09 16.80 22.14
CA GLN A 53 8.08 18.10 21.44
C GLN A 53 7.88 19.30 22.37
N ALA A 54 7.14 19.14 23.44
CA ALA A 54 6.80 20.19 24.38
C ALA A 54 7.31 19.85 25.77
N HIS A 55 8.53 20.32 26.07
CA HIS A 55 9.08 20.22 27.42
C HIS A 55 8.23 21.01 28.40
N GLY A 56 7.55 20.32 29.34
CA GLY A 56 6.84 20.93 30.44
C GLY A 56 5.33 20.86 30.44
N LEU A 57 4.70 20.12 29.52
CA LEU A 57 3.26 19.85 29.61
C LEU A 57 2.96 18.93 30.80
N ASP A 58 1.97 19.32 31.60
CA ASP A 58 1.45 18.45 32.66
C ASP A 58 0.47 17.39 32.09
N ASP A 59 0.15 16.39 32.91
CA ASP A 59 -0.76 15.30 32.51
C ASP A 59 -2.17 15.79 32.12
N LYS A 60 -2.63 16.92 32.69
CA LYS A 60 -3.95 17.49 32.38
C LYS A 60 -3.94 18.13 30.99
N GLU A 61 -2.91 18.90 30.69
CA GLU A 61 -2.70 19.54 29.38
C GLU A 61 -2.60 18.50 28.27
N VAL A 62 -1.84 17.44 28.48
CA VAL A 62 -1.73 16.31 27.54
C VAL A 62 -3.09 15.65 27.31
N ASN A 63 -3.90 15.42 28.36
CA ASN A 63 -5.21 14.85 28.23
C ASN A 63 -6.21 15.75 27.50
N ILE A 64 -6.14 17.07 27.71
CA ILE A 64 -6.93 18.05 26.95
C ILE A 64 -6.58 17.99 25.46
N LEU A 65 -5.30 18.02 25.12
CA LEU A 65 -4.84 17.97 23.73
C LEU A 65 -5.24 16.65 23.03
N LEU A 66 -5.21 15.53 23.75
CA LEU A 66 -5.68 14.24 23.25
C LEU A 66 -7.19 14.25 23.00
N PHE A 67 -7.96 14.80 23.93
CA PHE A 67 -9.41 14.91 23.79
C PHE A 67 -9.78 15.81 22.62
N ASP A 68 -9.14 16.97 22.50
CA ASP A 68 -9.35 17.89 21.39
C ASP A 68 -8.99 17.26 20.05
N PHE A 69 -7.89 16.49 19.97
CA PHE A 69 -7.54 15.75 18.76
C PHE A 69 -8.64 14.75 18.37
N MET A 70 -9.15 13.99 19.31
CA MET A 70 -10.17 12.95 19.03
C MET A 70 -11.54 13.53 18.65
N LYS A 71 -11.86 14.75 19.11
CA LYS A 71 -13.17 15.38 18.90
C LYS A 71 -13.16 16.58 17.95
N SER A 72 -11.99 17.05 17.56
CA SER A 72 -11.90 18.22 16.69
C SER A 72 -12.40 17.91 15.27
N THR A 73 -13.24 18.79 14.75
CA THR A 73 -13.67 18.77 13.35
C THR A 73 -12.52 19.02 12.35
N ASN A 74 -11.39 19.55 12.83
CA ASN A 74 -10.19 19.78 12.03
C ASN A 74 -9.28 18.55 11.95
N THR A 75 -9.53 17.50 12.73
CA THR A 75 -8.80 16.25 12.63
C THR A 75 -9.25 15.50 11.39
N HIS A 76 -8.30 15.17 10.51
CA HIS A 76 -8.64 14.40 9.32
C HIS A 76 -9.04 12.97 9.70
N VAL A 77 -10.23 12.57 9.28
CA VAL A 77 -10.77 11.23 9.55
C VAL A 77 -10.98 10.52 8.22
N TYR A 78 -10.29 9.39 8.06
CA TYR A 78 -10.56 8.46 6.98
C TYR A 78 -11.66 7.48 7.44
N THR A 79 -12.61 7.19 6.55
CA THR A 79 -13.72 6.26 6.81
C THR A 79 -13.57 4.94 6.07
N ALA A 80 -12.62 4.87 5.14
CA ALA A 80 -12.30 3.65 4.40
C ALA A 80 -10.84 3.65 3.95
N VAL A 81 -10.35 2.46 3.59
CA VAL A 81 -9.06 2.26 2.92
C VAL A 81 -9.35 1.64 1.56
N ALA A 82 -8.74 2.19 0.52
CA ALA A 82 -8.85 1.69 -0.85
C ALA A 82 -7.45 1.43 -1.46
N PHE A 83 -7.42 0.60 -2.48
CA PHE A 83 -6.30 0.44 -3.39
C PHE A 83 -6.86 0.48 -4.80
N ASP A 84 -7.04 1.69 -5.36
CA ASP A 84 -7.78 1.92 -6.59
C ASP A 84 -7.09 3.03 -7.41
N PRO A 85 -6.77 2.80 -8.70
CA PRO A 85 -6.15 3.80 -9.57
C PRO A 85 -7.07 4.99 -9.86
N ARG A 86 -8.37 4.87 -9.62
CA ARG A 86 -9.34 5.95 -9.84
C ARG A 86 -9.29 6.96 -8.69
N PRO A 87 -9.57 8.24 -8.96
CA PRO A 87 -9.70 9.25 -7.91
C PRO A 87 -10.69 8.82 -6.82
N GLN A 88 -10.29 8.96 -5.57
CA GLN A 88 -11.10 8.61 -4.41
C GLN A 88 -11.51 9.88 -3.64
N PRO A 89 -12.63 9.86 -2.92
CA PRO A 89 -13.01 10.93 -2.01
C PRO A 89 -11.94 11.19 -0.93
N PRO A 90 -11.82 12.41 -0.41
CA PRO A 90 -10.77 12.76 0.57
C PRO A 90 -10.87 11.98 1.88
N GLU A 91 -12.03 11.44 2.22
CA GLU A 91 -12.26 10.59 3.39
C GLU A 91 -11.85 9.12 3.18
N VAL A 92 -11.39 8.76 1.98
CA VAL A 92 -10.85 7.43 1.68
C VAL A 92 -9.33 7.48 1.62
N LEU A 93 -8.67 6.69 2.46
CA LEU A 93 -7.22 6.51 2.39
C LEU A 93 -6.89 5.59 1.22
N ASN A 94 -6.57 6.19 0.06
CA ASN A 94 -6.18 5.43 -1.10
C ASN A 94 -4.69 5.10 -1.05
N LEU A 95 -4.34 3.83 -0.95
CA LEU A 95 -2.96 3.33 -0.88
C LEU A 95 -2.35 3.08 -2.26
N TRP A 96 -3.15 3.19 -3.33
CA TRP A 96 -2.64 3.02 -4.69
C TRP A 96 -1.70 4.16 -5.09
N ARG A 97 -0.68 3.81 -5.85
CA ARG A 97 0.28 4.73 -6.45
C ARG A 97 0.51 4.39 -7.91
N PRO A 98 0.68 5.37 -8.79
CA PRO A 98 1.10 5.13 -10.16
C PRO A 98 2.38 4.31 -10.21
N HIS A 99 2.53 3.50 -11.24
CA HIS A 99 3.79 2.80 -11.48
C HIS A 99 4.94 3.80 -11.66
N ALA A 100 6.10 3.49 -11.06
CA ALA A 100 7.28 4.35 -11.16
C ALA A 100 7.85 4.39 -12.60
N VAL A 101 7.56 3.35 -13.40
CA VAL A 101 8.00 3.23 -14.78
C VAL A 101 6.88 3.66 -15.72
N ILE A 102 7.17 4.65 -16.58
CA ILE A 102 6.26 5.08 -17.63
C ILE A 102 6.39 4.11 -18.79
N PRO A 103 5.30 3.46 -19.25
CA PRO A 103 5.34 2.58 -20.41
C PRO A 103 5.77 3.31 -21.66
N VAL A 104 6.76 2.78 -22.35
CA VAL A 104 7.20 3.28 -23.67
C VAL A 104 7.11 2.15 -24.67
N PRO A 105 6.73 2.42 -25.94
CA PRO A 105 6.77 1.44 -27.00
C PRO A 105 8.19 0.91 -27.17
N GLY A 106 8.34 -0.41 -27.28
CA GLY A 106 9.64 -1.03 -27.44
C GLY A 106 9.52 -2.51 -27.86
N CYS A 107 10.64 -3.10 -28.22
CA CYS A 107 10.70 -4.51 -28.52
C CYS A 107 10.92 -5.30 -27.24
N PHE A 108 10.05 -6.25 -26.93
CA PHE A 108 10.18 -7.15 -25.78
C PHE A 108 10.32 -8.63 -26.20
N ALA A 109 10.76 -8.87 -27.44
CA ALA A 109 10.86 -10.21 -28.04
C ALA A 109 11.63 -11.22 -27.16
N LEU A 110 12.69 -10.78 -26.47
CA LEU A 110 13.43 -11.65 -25.55
C LEU A 110 12.59 -12.08 -24.35
N ILE A 111 11.77 -11.19 -23.81
CA ILE A 111 10.86 -11.51 -22.69
C ILE A 111 9.76 -12.43 -23.20
N GLU A 112 9.19 -12.14 -24.35
CA GLU A 112 8.17 -12.95 -25.02
C GLU A 112 8.68 -14.38 -25.25
N GLN A 113 9.86 -14.54 -25.85
CA GLN A 113 10.50 -15.82 -26.04
C GLN A 113 10.76 -16.55 -24.72
N PHE A 114 11.27 -15.86 -23.71
CA PHE A 114 11.50 -16.42 -22.38
C PHE A 114 10.19 -16.93 -21.75
N LEU A 115 9.11 -16.15 -21.82
CA LEU A 115 7.81 -16.56 -21.29
C LEU A 115 7.22 -17.76 -22.04
N LEU A 116 7.30 -17.75 -23.38
CA LEU A 116 6.77 -18.82 -24.19
C LEU A 116 7.60 -20.11 -24.06
N GLU A 117 8.89 -20.04 -24.34
CA GLU A 117 9.74 -21.24 -24.47
C GLU A 117 10.18 -21.82 -23.12
N ILE A 118 10.46 -20.93 -22.14
CA ILE A 118 11.05 -21.37 -20.86
C ILE A 118 9.99 -21.53 -19.77
N ILE A 119 9.09 -20.55 -19.62
CA ILE A 119 8.10 -20.58 -18.55
C ILE A 119 6.90 -21.45 -18.92
N CYS A 120 6.47 -21.40 -20.18
CA CYS A 120 5.32 -22.12 -20.68
C CYS A 120 5.66 -23.39 -21.51
N ASP A 121 6.96 -23.75 -21.62
CA ASP A 121 7.44 -24.92 -22.34
C ASP A 121 6.92 -25.01 -23.79
N GLY A 122 6.82 -23.88 -24.47
CA GLY A 122 6.28 -23.75 -25.83
C GLY A 122 4.76 -23.82 -25.95
N ASP A 123 4.03 -23.99 -24.86
CA ASP A 123 2.56 -24.03 -24.87
C ASP A 123 1.96 -22.65 -25.05
N LEU A 124 1.42 -22.37 -26.23
CA LEU A 124 0.77 -21.10 -26.58
C LEU A 124 -0.48 -20.79 -25.73
N SER A 125 -1.21 -21.79 -25.27
CA SER A 125 -2.39 -21.60 -24.44
C SER A 125 -1.99 -21.08 -23.07
N ASN A 126 -1.00 -21.72 -22.46
CA ASN A 126 -0.42 -21.31 -21.18
C ASN A 126 0.24 -19.94 -21.29
N TYR A 127 0.95 -19.67 -22.38
CA TYR A 127 1.55 -18.37 -22.65
C TYR A 127 0.50 -17.26 -22.74
N ASN A 128 -0.55 -17.44 -23.55
CA ASN A 128 -1.61 -16.43 -23.67
C ASN A 128 -2.31 -16.19 -22.33
N TYR A 129 -2.59 -17.25 -21.58
CA TYR A 129 -3.17 -17.12 -20.25
C TYR A 129 -2.26 -16.32 -19.32
N LEU A 130 -0.96 -16.63 -19.28
CA LEU A 130 0.02 -15.96 -18.41
C LEU A 130 0.15 -14.48 -18.76
N VAL A 131 0.23 -14.14 -20.06
CA VAL A 131 0.30 -12.74 -20.52
C VAL A 131 -0.95 -11.97 -20.14
N CYS A 132 -2.14 -12.54 -20.35
CA CYS A 132 -3.40 -11.93 -19.95
C CYS A 132 -3.47 -11.75 -18.42
N TYR A 133 -3.01 -12.72 -17.65
CA TYR A 133 -2.95 -12.64 -16.19
C TYR A 133 -2.05 -11.49 -15.71
N LEU A 134 -0.85 -11.38 -16.28
CA LEU A 134 0.10 -10.30 -15.95
C LEU A 134 -0.46 -8.93 -16.38
N ALA A 135 -1.06 -8.85 -17.58
CA ALA A 135 -1.70 -7.63 -18.06
C ALA A 135 -2.84 -7.18 -17.13
N HIS A 136 -3.68 -8.11 -16.69
CA HIS A 136 -4.76 -7.82 -15.74
C HIS A 136 -4.20 -7.24 -14.42
N MET A 137 -3.16 -7.84 -13.85
CA MET A 137 -2.52 -7.34 -12.62
C MET A 137 -1.99 -5.91 -12.74
N LEU A 138 -1.48 -5.54 -13.92
CA LEU A 138 -0.92 -4.20 -14.17
C LEU A 138 -1.99 -3.17 -14.53
N GLN A 139 -3.00 -3.57 -15.29
CA GLN A 139 -4.04 -2.66 -15.82
C GLN A 139 -5.21 -2.48 -14.85
N LYS A 140 -5.46 -3.47 -13.98
CA LYS A 140 -6.55 -3.49 -13.02
C LYS A 140 -6.07 -3.88 -11.61
N PRO A 141 -5.19 -3.09 -11.00
CA PRO A 141 -4.60 -3.42 -9.70
C PRO A 141 -5.63 -3.47 -8.56
N GLU A 142 -6.81 -2.86 -8.74
CA GLU A 142 -7.93 -2.91 -7.80
C GLU A 142 -8.68 -4.25 -7.80
N GLU A 143 -8.54 -5.04 -8.87
CA GLU A 143 -9.21 -6.33 -9.02
C GLU A 143 -8.23 -7.47 -8.66
N LYS A 144 -8.56 -8.27 -7.66
CA LYS A 144 -7.79 -9.48 -7.34
C LYS A 144 -8.15 -10.57 -8.36
N PRO A 145 -7.17 -11.18 -9.05
CA PRO A 145 -7.46 -12.18 -10.10
C PRO A 145 -8.06 -13.51 -9.57
N MET A 146 -8.20 -13.69 -8.27
CA MET A 146 -8.85 -14.84 -7.61
C MET A 146 -8.27 -16.21 -7.98
N VAL A 147 -7.13 -16.24 -8.67
CA VAL A 147 -6.38 -17.44 -9.09
C VAL A 147 -4.92 -17.30 -8.74
N ALA A 148 -4.23 -18.41 -8.55
CA ALA A 148 -2.79 -18.45 -8.33
C ALA A 148 -2.12 -19.17 -9.51
N VAL A 149 -1.08 -18.56 -10.06
CA VAL A 149 -0.22 -19.21 -11.05
C VAL A 149 0.85 -20.02 -10.32
N ILE A 150 0.93 -21.32 -10.62
CA ILE A 150 1.90 -22.24 -10.03
C ILE A 150 2.90 -22.64 -11.12
N LEU A 151 4.20 -22.33 -10.91
CA LEU A 151 5.27 -22.75 -11.81
C LEU A 151 5.90 -24.04 -11.30
N LEU A 152 5.71 -25.13 -12.03
CA LEU A 152 6.31 -26.43 -11.74
C LEU A 152 7.54 -26.65 -12.63
N GLY A 153 8.59 -27.23 -12.07
CA GLY A 153 9.79 -27.56 -12.86
C GLY A 153 11.02 -27.73 -11.99
N GLY A 154 12.08 -28.24 -12.58
CA GLY A 154 13.36 -28.49 -11.95
C GLY A 154 14.07 -27.23 -11.42
N GLN A 155 15.19 -27.44 -10.77
CA GLN A 155 16.06 -26.34 -10.33
C GLN A 155 16.73 -25.70 -11.57
N GLY A 156 16.86 -24.37 -11.57
CA GLY A 156 17.60 -23.64 -12.62
C GLY A 156 16.81 -23.29 -13.88
N ILE A 157 15.55 -23.72 -14.06
CA ILE A 157 14.74 -23.50 -15.27
C ILE A 157 14.18 -22.07 -15.43
N GLY A 158 14.66 -21.07 -14.72
CA GLY A 158 14.22 -19.68 -14.94
C GLY A 158 13.12 -19.16 -14.02
N LYS A 159 12.56 -19.95 -13.07
CA LYS A 159 11.52 -19.47 -12.12
C LYS A 159 11.94 -18.22 -11.35
N GLY A 160 13.20 -18.17 -10.92
CA GLY A 160 13.76 -16.99 -10.23
C GLY A 160 13.88 -15.78 -11.13
N ALA A 161 14.24 -15.95 -12.41
CA ALA A 161 14.29 -14.88 -13.40
C ALA A 161 12.88 -14.32 -13.67
N PHE A 162 11.89 -15.19 -13.81
CA PHE A 162 10.48 -14.78 -13.92
C PHE A 162 10.02 -13.94 -12.72
N TYR A 163 10.32 -14.40 -11.49
CA TYR A 163 10.00 -13.62 -10.29
C TYR A 163 10.68 -12.24 -10.29
N THR A 164 11.95 -12.18 -10.71
CA THR A 164 12.67 -10.90 -10.79
C THR A 164 12.09 -9.97 -11.85
N LEU A 165 11.62 -10.52 -12.98
CA LEU A 165 10.97 -9.76 -14.05
C LEU A 165 9.68 -9.07 -13.58
N ILE A 166 8.87 -9.74 -12.78
CA ILE A 166 7.57 -9.19 -12.30
C ILE A 166 7.68 -8.43 -10.98
N ARG A 167 8.81 -8.49 -10.30
CA ARG A 167 9.09 -7.73 -9.07
C ARG A 167 9.62 -6.33 -9.43
N VAL A 168 8.76 -5.44 -9.82
CA VAL A 168 9.10 -4.03 -10.06
C VAL A 168 8.79 -3.18 -8.84
#